data_bbc7173ce8555f277ef22b38f47d477b
#
_entry.id   bbc7173ce8555f277ef22b38f47d477b
#
_cell.length_a   1.000
_cell.length_b   1.000
_cell.length_c   1.000
_cell.angle_alpha   90.00
_cell.angle_beta   90.00
_cell.angle_gamma   90.00
#
_symmetry.space_group_name_H-M   'P 1'
#
loop_
_entity.id
_entity.type
_entity.pdbx_description
1 polymer ?
#
loop_
_entity_poly.entity_id
_entity_poly.type
_entity_poly.pdbx_seq_one_letter_code
_entity_poly.pdbx_strand_id
1 'polypeptide(L)'
;MNVQIINKSKHATPIYETDGSAGMDLRANISESILLKPLERTIVKTGLFIALPAGFEAQVRPRSGLAAKKGITVLNSPGTVDADYRGEIGVILVNLSNEEFEVNDGERVAQLVIAKHERVTWKEVEVLNETERGSGGFGSTGV
;
A
#
# COMPACT_ATOMS: atom_id res chain seq x y z
N MET A 1 20.04 5.41 0.95
CA MET A 1 19.85 3.94 1.10
C MET A 1 19.55 3.36 -0.27
N ASN A 2 20.13 2.21 -0.60
CA ASN A 2 19.86 1.53 -1.86
C ASN A 2 18.95 0.30 -1.60
N VAL A 3 17.90 0.17 -2.39
CA VAL A 3 17.00 -0.99 -2.40
C VAL A 3 17.19 -1.72 -3.72
N GLN A 4 17.41 -3.02 -3.65
CA GLN A 4 17.51 -3.84 -4.85
C GLN A 4 16.12 -4.03 -5.45
N ILE A 5 16.01 -3.91 -6.76
CA ILE A 5 14.76 -4.10 -7.49
C ILE A 5 14.99 -4.94 -8.76
N ILE A 6 14.05 -5.85 -9.02
CA ILE A 6 13.91 -6.51 -10.32
C ILE A 6 12.63 -5.96 -10.95
N ASN A 7 12.74 -5.36 -12.11
CA ASN A 7 11.61 -4.88 -12.89
C ASN A 7 11.41 -5.81 -14.11
N LYS A 8 10.36 -6.63 -14.06
CA LYS A 8 9.91 -7.49 -15.16
C LYS A 8 8.71 -6.91 -15.90
N SER A 9 8.32 -5.66 -15.55
CA SER A 9 7.21 -4.98 -16.21
C SER A 9 7.63 -4.38 -17.56
N LYS A 10 6.64 -3.97 -18.34
CA LYS A 10 6.83 -3.17 -19.56
C LYS A 10 7.04 -1.68 -19.27
N HIS A 11 7.02 -1.28 -18.00
CA HIS A 11 7.01 0.11 -17.57
C HIS A 11 8.31 0.48 -16.86
N ALA A 12 8.59 1.78 -16.78
CA ALA A 12 9.75 2.29 -16.07
C ALA A 12 9.70 1.94 -14.59
N THR A 13 10.87 1.76 -13.99
CA THR A 13 11.02 1.61 -12.53
C THR A 13 10.43 2.83 -11.82
N PRO A 14 9.68 2.62 -10.72
CA PRO A 14 9.11 3.72 -9.95
C PRO A 14 10.15 4.73 -9.49
N ILE A 15 9.81 6.00 -9.57
CA ILE A 15 10.64 7.12 -9.11
C ILE A 15 9.84 8.05 -8.20
N TYR A 16 10.53 8.83 -7.40
CA TYR A 16 9.93 9.98 -6.71
C TYR A 16 9.76 11.11 -7.70
N GLU A 17 8.54 11.64 -7.83
CA GLU A 17 8.23 12.70 -8.79
C GLU A 17 8.84 14.06 -8.40
N THR A 18 9.06 14.29 -7.10
CA THR A 18 9.69 15.49 -6.55
C THR A 18 10.61 15.12 -5.39
N ASP A 19 11.53 16.01 -5.02
CA ASP A 19 12.45 15.82 -3.89
C ASP A 19 11.71 15.65 -2.54
N GLY A 20 10.51 16.20 -2.43
CA GLY A 20 9.66 16.07 -1.23
C GLY A 20 8.68 14.91 -1.26
N SER A 21 8.65 14.11 -2.32
CA SER A 21 7.74 12.96 -2.42
C SER A 21 8.14 11.85 -1.46
N ALA A 22 7.17 11.31 -0.73
CA ALA A 22 7.35 10.13 0.12
C ALA A 22 6.99 8.81 -0.59
N GLY A 23 6.17 8.88 -1.63
CA GLY A 23 5.69 7.72 -2.38
C GLY A 23 6.12 7.76 -3.84
N MET A 24 6.24 6.57 -4.42
CA MET A 24 6.48 6.33 -5.84
C MET A 24 5.26 5.66 -6.44
N ASP A 25 4.80 6.09 -7.60
CA ASP A 25 3.64 5.48 -8.26
C ASP A 25 3.92 4.03 -8.70
N LEU A 26 2.97 3.14 -8.42
CA LEU A 26 2.93 1.77 -8.91
C LEU A 26 1.99 1.69 -10.11
N ARG A 27 2.48 1.13 -11.21
CA ARG A 27 1.71 0.94 -12.44
C ARG A 27 1.21 -0.48 -12.58
N ALA A 28 0.02 -0.63 -13.14
CA ALA A 28 -0.51 -1.91 -13.57
C ALA A 28 0.38 -2.48 -14.69
N ASN A 29 0.80 -3.74 -14.54
CA ASN A 29 1.49 -4.52 -15.56
C ASN A 29 0.63 -5.73 -15.91
N ILE A 30 -0.29 -5.54 -16.83
CA ILE A 30 -1.33 -6.49 -17.20
C ILE A 30 -1.37 -6.65 -18.72
N SER A 31 -1.83 -7.80 -19.22
CA SER A 31 -1.95 -8.07 -20.65
C SER A 31 -3.30 -7.61 -21.22
N GLU A 32 -4.34 -7.64 -20.37
CA GLU A 32 -5.71 -7.26 -20.73
C GLU A 32 -6.25 -6.31 -19.64
N SER A 33 -7.12 -5.39 -20.02
CA SER A 33 -7.79 -4.51 -19.07
C SER A 33 -8.64 -5.31 -18.08
N ILE A 34 -8.74 -4.79 -16.85
CA ILE A 34 -9.52 -5.40 -15.77
C ILE A 34 -10.72 -4.50 -15.49
N LEU A 35 -11.93 -5.03 -15.66
CA LEU A 35 -13.14 -4.34 -15.27
C LEU A 35 -13.50 -4.70 -13.84
N LEU A 36 -13.53 -3.69 -12.96
CA LEU A 36 -13.96 -3.81 -11.57
C LEU A 36 -15.38 -3.25 -11.42
N LYS A 37 -16.33 -4.13 -11.19
CA LYS A 37 -17.69 -3.73 -10.82
C LYS A 37 -17.73 -3.19 -9.39
N PRO A 38 -18.82 -2.49 -9.00
CA PRO A 38 -19.01 -2.06 -7.62
C PRO A 38 -18.81 -3.21 -6.63
N LEU A 39 -18.01 -2.94 -5.57
CA LEU A 39 -17.63 -3.88 -4.49
C LEU A 39 -16.73 -5.05 -4.92
N GLU A 40 -16.35 -5.16 -6.19
CA GLU A 40 -15.36 -6.14 -6.63
C GLU A 40 -13.94 -5.72 -6.25
N ARG A 41 -13.09 -6.72 -6.05
CA ARG A 41 -11.65 -6.57 -5.79
C ARG A 41 -10.85 -7.49 -6.70
N THR A 42 -9.63 -7.07 -6.98
CA THR A 42 -8.67 -7.87 -7.75
C THR A 42 -7.24 -7.58 -7.31
N ILE A 43 -6.33 -8.48 -7.61
CA ILE A 43 -4.90 -8.23 -7.46
C ILE A 43 -4.35 -7.77 -8.79
N VAL A 44 -3.91 -6.51 -8.86
CA VAL A 44 -3.25 -5.94 -10.03
C VAL A 44 -1.75 -6.20 -9.90
N LYS A 45 -1.17 -6.88 -10.87
CA LYS A 45 0.27 -7.15 -10.95
C LYS A 45 1.04 -5.89 -11.33
N THR A 46 2.26 -5.76 -10.80
CA THR A 46 3.16 -4.63 -11.10
C THR A 46 4.41 -5.05 -11.87
N GLY A 47 4.75 -6.33 -11.89
CA GLY A 47 5.99 -6.85 -12.44
C GLY A 47 7.23 -6.49 -11.62
N LEU A 48 7.08 -5.96 -10.40
CA LEU A 48 8.15 -5.48 -9.55
C LEU A 48 8.43 -6.43 -8.39
N PHE A 49 9.71 -6.65 -8.10
CA PHE A 49 10.21 -7.46 -6.99
C PHE A 49 11.30 -6.64 -6.29
N ILE A 50 11.27 -6.55 -4.97
CA ILE A 50 12.23 -5.76 -4.19
C ILE A 50 12.86 -6.58 -3.08
N ALA A 51 14.05 -6.15 -2.65
CA ALA A 51 14.71 -6.65 -1.45
C ALA A 51 15.07 -5.48 -0.55
N LEU A 52 14.35 -5.33 0.54
CA LEU A 52 14.56 -4.28 1.51
C LEU A 52 15.64 -4.68 2.53
N PRO A 53 16.43 -3.73 3.03
CA PRO A 53 17.28 -3.99 4.19
C PRO A 53 16.45 -4.23 5.45
N ALA A 54 17.02 -4.98 6.40
CA ALA A 54 16.38 -5.21 7.70
C ALA A 54 16.05 -3.88 8.42
N GLY A 55 14.90 -3.83 9.09
CA GLY A 55 14.39 -2.64 9.76
C GLY A 55 13.60 -1.69 8.86
N PHE A 56 13.34 -2.09 7.62
CA PHE A 56 12.49 -1.37 6.68
C PHE A 56 11.36 -2.25 6.15
N GLU A 57 10.25 -1.63 5.85
CA GLU A 57 9.12 -2.17 5.11
C GLU A 57 8.82 -1.33 3.87
N ALA A 58 8.12 -1.89 2.91
CA ALA A 58 7.43 -1.10 1.91
C ALA A 58 5.92 -1.17 2.16
N GLN A 59 5.24 -0.05 1.94
CA GLN A 59 3.80 0.05 2.09
C GLN A 59 3.15 0.35 0.75
N VAL A 60 2.21 -0.49 0.36
CA VAL A 60 1.33 -0.22 -0.78
C VAL A 60 0.14 0.59 -0.27
N ARG A 61 0.07 1.84 -0.71
CA ARG A 61 -0.96 2.81 -0.31
C ARG A 61 -1.81 3.23 -1.49
N PRO A 62 -3.08 3.62 -1.26
CA PRO A 62 -3.93 4.14 -2.34
C PRO A 62 -3.43 5.49 -2.85
N ARG A 63 -3.85 5.85 -4.05
CA ARG A 63 -3.68 7.17 -4.62
C ARG A 63 -4.90 8.03 -4.30
N SER A 64 -4.65 9.22 -3.76
CA SER A 64 -5.71 10.16 -3.36
C SER A 64 -6.64 10.53 -4.52
N GLY A 65 -6.12 10.70 -5.73
CA GLY A 65 -6.91 11.03 -6.91
C GLY A 65 -7.89 9.93 -7.31
N LEU A 66 -7.47 8.65 -7.24
CA LEU A 66 -8.37 7.52 -7.51
C LEU A 66 -9.41 7.37 -6.40
N ALA A 67 -9.00 7.50 -5.15
CA ALA A 67 -9.92 7.42 -4.01
C ALA A 67 -11.00 8.51 -4.08
N ALA A 68 -10.59 9.78 -4.24
CA ALA A 68 -11.51 10.90 -4.21
C ALA A 68 -12.43 10.99 -5.44
N LYS A 69 -11.92 10.68 -6.65
CA LYS A 69 -12.66 10.90 -7.89
C LYS A 69 -13.38 9.66 -8.40
N LYS A 70 -12.89 8.46 -8.04
CA LYS A 70 -13.37 7.20 -8.60
C LYS A 70 -13.82 6.18 -7.55
N GLY A 71 -13.61 6.47 -6.26
CA GLY A 71 -13.92 5.52 -5.19
C GLY A 71 -13.08 4.23 -5.23
N ILE A 72 -11.92 4.27 -5.90
CA ILE A 72 -11.00 3.15 -6.02
C ILE A 72 -9.91 3.27 -4.96
N THR A 73 -9.69 2.20 -4.21
CA THR A 73 -8.68 2.19 -3.14
C THR A 73 -7.97 0.84 -3.07
N VAL A 74 -6.95 0.76 -2.23
CA VAL A 74 -6.25 -0.49 -1.89
C VAL A 74 -6.96 -1.10 -0.69
N LEU A 75 -7.47 -2.32 -0.85
CA LEU A 75 -8.34 -2.96 0.15
C LEU A 75 -7.62 -3.17 1.49
N ASN A 76 -6.37 -3.59 1.47
CA ASN A 76 -5.53 -3.82 2.65
C ASN A 76 -4.63 -2.61 2.96
N SER A 77 -5.17 -1.43 2.96
CA SER A 77 -4.44 -0.17 3.15
C SER A 77 -4.09 0.11 4.62
N PRO A 78 -2.79 0.30 4.94
CA PRO A 78 -1.63 0.11 4.08
C PRO A 78 -1.27 -1.37 3.89
N GLY A 79 -0.97 -1.77 2.66
CA GLY A 79 -0.45 -3.11 2.38
C GLY A 79 1.01 -3.22 2.80
N THR A 80 1.37 -4.22 3.60
CA THR A 80 2.73 -4.42 4.09
C THR A 80 3.52 -5.34 3.15
N VAL A 81 4.71 -4.90 2.78
CA VAL A 81 5.71 -5.71 2.08
C VAL A 81 6.92 -5.82 3.00
N ASP A 82 7.14 -7.02 3.53
CA ASP A 82 8.21 -7.31 4.48
C ASP A 82 9.59 -7.30 3.82
N ALA A 83 10.63 -7.05 4.62
CA ALA A 83 12.01 -6.97 4.12
C ALA A 83 12.50 -8.27 3.47
N ASP A 84 12.01 -9.42 3.92
CA ASP A 84 12.36 -10.75 3.42
C ASP A 84 11.37 -11.30 2.36
N TYR A 85 10.34 -10.55 2.01
CA TYR A 85 9.46 -10.92 0.90
C TYR A 85 10.20 -10.81 -0.43
N ARG A 86 10.10 -11.83 -1.28
CA ARG A 86 10.75 -11.90 -2.60
C ARG A 86 9.76 -12.13 -3.73
N GLY A 87 8.47 -12.14 -3.43
CA GLY A 87 7.43 -12.25 -4.44
C GLY A 87 7.19 -10.94 -5.20
N GLU A 88 6.35 -11.03 -6.20
CA GLU A 88 5.89 -9.86 -6.96
C GLU A 88 5.04 -8.95 -6.08
N ILE A 89 5.29 -7.64 -6.16
CA ILE A 89 4.42 -6.64 -5.53
C ILE A 89 3.09 -6.62 -6.28
N GLY A 90 2.03 -7.00 -5.59
CA GLY A 90 0.65 -6.93 -6.09
C GLY A 90 -0.13 -5.82 -5.38
N VAL A 91 -1.04 -5.19 -6.11
CA VAL A 91 -1.94 -4.16 -5.58
C VAL A 91 -3.34 -4.75 -5.50
N ILE A 92 -3.89 -4.88 -4.29
CA ILE A 92 -5.27 -5.36 -4.09
C ILE A 92 -6.20 -4.17 -4.21
N LEU A 93 -6.73 -3.92 -5.41
CA LEU A 93 -7.71 -2.87 -5.65
C LEU A 93 -9.12 -3.31 -5.30
N VAL A 94 -9.90 -2.39 -4.77
CA VAL A 94 -11.35 -2.53 -4.56
C VAL A 94 -12.07 -1.30 -5.10
N ASN A 95 -13.23 -1.53 -5.72
CA ASN A 95 -14.11 -0.49 -6.19
C ASN A 95 -15.23 -0.25 -5.16
N LEU A 96 -15.15 0.87 -4.46
CA LEU A 96 -16.15 1.30 -3.47
C LEU A 96 -17.15 2.33 -4.05
N SER A 97 -17.14 2.55 -5.37
CA SER A 97 -18.12 3.38 -6.05
C SER A 97 -19.33 2.55 -6.50
N ASN A 98 -20.31 3.20 -7.07
CA ASN A 98 -21.49 2.58 -7.69
C ASN A 98 -21.38 2.46 -9.23
N GLU A 99 -20.22 2.76 -9.78
CA GLU A 99 -19.93 2.69 -11.22
C GLU A 99 -18.82 1.66 -11.49
N GLU A 100 -18.81 1.07 -12.68
CA GLU A 100 -17.72 0.20 -13.13
C GLU A 100 -16.44 1.02 -13.32
N PHE A 101 -15.30 0.44 -13.00
CA PHE A 101 -13.99 1.04 -13.20
C PHE A 101 -13.09 0.09 -13.98
N GLU A 102 -12.52 0.57 -15.07
CA GLU A 102 -11.59 -0.18 -15.89
C GLU A 102 -10.15 0.19 -15.55
N VAL A 103 -9.33 -0.83 -15.27
CA VAL A 103 -7.87 -0.69 -15.06
C VAL A 103 -7.18 -1.09 -16.36
N ASN A 104 -6.42 -0.18 -16.94
CA ASN A 104 -5.62 -0.44 -18.13
C ASN A 104 -4.14 -0.62 -17.83
N ASP A 105 -3.43 -1.31 -18.73
CA ASP A 105 -1.97 -1.48 -18.59
C ASP A 105 -1.25 -0.13 -18.52
N GLY A 106 -0.29 -0.01 -17.60
CA GLY A 106 0.48 1.20 -17.38
C GLY A 106 -0.20 2.27 -16.51
N GLU A 107 -1.47 2.11 -16.16
CA GLU A 107 -2.14 3.06 -15.25
C GLU A 107 -1.53 3.01 -13.84
N ARG A 108 -1.45 4.19 -13.23
CA ARG A 108 -0.97 4.36 -11.86
C ARG A 108 -2.09 4.00 -10.89
N VAL A 109 -1.99 2.82 -10.27
CA VAL A 109 -3.08 2.22 -9.46
C VAL A 109 -2.87 2.36 -7.96
N ALA A 110 -1.63 2.57 -7.52
CA ALA A 110 -1.26 2.72 -6.12
C ALA A 110 0.03 3.52 -6.01
N GLN A 111 0.54 3.68 -4.80
CA GLN A 111 1.88 4.21 -4.52
C GLN A 111 2.61 3.32 -3.54
N LEU A 112 3.94 3.25 -3.68
CA LEU A 112 4.85 2.53 -2.81
C LEU A 112 5.59 3.53 -1.92
N VAL A 113 5.54 3.31 -0.61
CA VAL A 113 6.27 4.11 0.39
C VAL A 113 7.22 3.20 1.14
N ILE A 114 8.50 3.59 1.22
CA ILE A 114 9.49 2.88 2.03
C ILE A 114 9.51 3.52 3.41
N ALA A 115 9.34 2.71 4.45
CA ALA A 115 9.30 3.18 5.83
C ALA A 115 10.23 2.36 6.72
N LYS A 116 10.83 3.01 7.72
CA LYS A 116 11.53 2.36 8.81
C LYS A 116 10.50 1.86 9.82
N HIS A 117 10.74 0.68 10.40
CA HIS A 117 9.88 0.14 11.45
C HIS A 117 10.71 -0.37 12.64
N GLU A 118 10.08 -0.42 13.79
CA GLU A 118 10.65 -1.02 15.01
C GLU A 118 10.13 -2.44 15.18
N ARG A 119 10.98 -3.29 15.76
CA ARG A 119 10.59 -4.63 16.22
C ARG A 119 10.55 -4.65 17.73
N VAL A 120 9.46 -5.14 18.28
CA VAL A 120 9.28 -5.24 19.73
C VAL A 120 9.38 -6.68 20.20
N THR A 121 9.80 -6.85 21.46
CA THR A 121 9.67 -8.09 22.21
C THR A 121 8.61 -7.88 23.27
N TRP A 122 7.62 -8.73 23.31
CA TRP A 122 6.55 -8.66 24.31
C TRP A 122 7.08 -9.07 25.68
N LYS A 123 6.73 -8.27 26.70
CA LYS A 123 6.86 -8.63 28.10
C LYS A 123 5.45 -8.77 28.65
N GLU A 124 5.03 -9.99 28.86
CA GLU A 124 3.72 -10.27 29.46
C GLU A 124 3.70 -9.78 30.92
N VAL A 125 2.65 -9.05 31.26
CA VAL A 125 2.39 -8.52 32.59
C VAL A 125 0.91 -8.67 32.91
N GLU A 126 0.56 -8.78 34.19
CA GLU A 126 -0.84 -8.87 34.61
C GLU A 126 -1.52 -7.51 34.66
N VAL A 127 -0.75 -6.43 34.88
CA VAL A 127 -1.28 -5.07 35.03
C VAL A 127 -0.40 -4.09 34.27
N LEU A 128 -1.01 -3.17 33.54
CA LEU A 128 -0.33 -2.03 32.93
C LEU A 128 -0.34 -0.84 33.89
N ASN A 129 0.64 0.05 33.74
CA ASN A 129 0.68 1.29 34.51
C ASN A 129 -0.57 2.15 34.21
N GLU A 130 -1.02 2.88 35.22
CA GLU A 130 -2.12 3.83 35.09
C GLU A 130 -1.68 5.07 34.33
N THR A 131 -2.62 5.64 33.55
CA THR A 131 -2.44 6.92 32.87
C THR A 131 -3.69 7.79 33.04
N GLU A 132 -3.55 9.09 32.88
CA GLU A 132 -4.69 10.03 32.96
C GLU A 132 -5.81 9.69 31.96
N ARG A 133 -5.46 9.20 30.76
CA ARG A 133 -6.41 8.74 29.76
C ARG A 133 -7.10 7.41 30.13
N GLY A 134 -6.39 6.52 30.84
CA GLY A 134 -6.88 5.18 31.19
C GLY A 134 -7.33 4.38 29.97
N SER A 135 -8.51 3.79 30.04
CA SER A 135 -9.15 3.00 28.97
C SER A 135 -9.97 3.83 27.98
N GLY A 136 -9.95 5.15 28.07
CA GLY A 136 -10.73 6.05 27.19
C GLY A 136 -10.31 5.94 25.72
N GLY A 137 -11.27 5.65 24.86
CA GLY A 137 -11.08 5.49 23.40
C GLY A 137 -12.41 5.56 22.66
N PHE A 138 -12.40 5.33 21.36
CA PHE A 138 -13.59 5.28 20.50
C PHE A 138 -14.49 6.54 20.61
N GLY A 139 -13.86 7.73 20.67
CA GLY A 139 -14.59 8.99 20.81
C GLY A 139 -14.94 9.38 22.25
N SER A 140 -14.26 8.81 23.27
CA SER A 140 -14.47 9.13 24.69
C SER A 140 -14.25 10.60 25.07
N THR A 141 -13.61 11.39 24.18
CA THR A 141 -13.40 12.84 24.35
C THR A 141 -14.54 13.68 23.76
N GLY A 142 -15.60 13.03 23.28
CA GLY A 142 -16.76 13.68 22.65
C GLY A 142 -16.58 13.87 21.13
N VAL A 143 -17.67 14.13 20.45
CA VAL A 143 -17.75 14.50 19.03
C VAL A 143 -18.07 15.99 18.93
#